data_80b94818c7eb9c35493c70781948353f
#
_entry.id   80b94818c7eb9c35493c70781948353f
#
_cell.length_a   1.000
_cell.length_b   1.000
_cell.length_c   1.000
_cell.angle_alpha   90.00
_cell.angle_beta   90.00
_cell.angle_gamma   90.00
#
_symmetry.space_group_name_H-M   'P 1'
#
loop_
_entity.id
_entity.type
_entity.pdbx_description
1 polymer ?
#
loop_
_entity_poly.entity_id
_entity_poly.type
_entity_poly.pdbx_seq_one_letter_code
_entity_poly.pdbx_strand_id
1 'polypeptide(L)'
;MPIPFNVQFGQDLCDVLHAELGLVCSFMDASGRIVASSARARIGRHHAIALRIMQGEMDEYCVTAAQAVHSDTMREGMVMVIQAGGQRLTCFALAGPLAVVQPLARIVRFCVTALLQVWNDASPALPDQLPPAAPARPAGA
;
A
#
# COMPACT_ATOMS: atom_id res chain seq x y z
N MET A 1 -0.20 7.86 19.04
CA MET A 1 -0.99 7.04 18.12
C MET A 1 -0.39 7.08 16.72
N PRO A 2 -0.24 5.94 16.09
CA PRO A 2 0.21 5.95 14.70
C PRO A 2 -0.83 6.63 13.81
N ILE A 3 -0.35 7.31 12.77
CA ILE A 3 -1.23 7.91 11.77
C ILE A 3 -1.93 6.77 11.02
N PRO A 4 -3.26 6.80 10.89
CA PRO A 4 -3.95 5.80 10.09
C PRO A 4 -3.54 5.94 8.62
N PHE A 5 -3.64 4.83 7.88
CA PHE A 5 -3.32 4.85 6.45
C PHE A 5 -4.28 5.79 5.70
N ASN A 6 -3.70 6.68 4.92
CA ASN A 6 -4.47 7.66 4.15
C ASN A 6 -5.01 6.99 2.88
N VAL A 7 -6.33 6.80 2.82
CA VAL A 7 -7.00 6.13 1.71
C VAL A 7 -6.82 6.91 0.41
N GLN A 8 -6.85 8.24 0.46
CA GLN A 8 -6.66 9.06 -0.75
C GLN A 8 -5.26 8.88 -1.33
N PHE A 9 -4.24 8.83 -0.48
CA PHE A 9 -2.88 8.51 -0.93
C PHE A 9 -2.85 7.14 -1.60
N GLY A 10 -3.48 6.15 -0.99
CA GLY A 10 -3.57 4.81 -1.56
C GLY A 10 -4.26 4.81 -2.93
N GLN A 11 -5.35 5.55 -3.06
CA GLN A 11 -6.07 5.67 -4.32
C GLN A 11 -5.21 6.34 -5.39
N ASP A 12 -4.51 7.41 -5.04
CA ASP A 12 -3.64 8.12 -5.98
C ASP A 12 -2.50 7.21 -6.46
N LEU A 13 -1.91 6.44 -5.56
CA LEU A 13 -0.86 5.48 -5.93
C LEU A 13 -1.41 4.38 -6.85
N CYS A 14 -2.59 3.85 -6.55
CA CYS A 14 -3.24 2.87 -7.41
C CYS A 14 -3.44 3.42 -8.83
N ASP A 15 -3.91 4.64 -8.93
CA ASP A 15 -4.19 5.27 -10.22
C ASP A 15 -2.90 5.52 -11.01
N VAL A 16 -1.82 5.94 -10.35
CA VAL A 16 -0.52 6.13 -10.99
C VAL A 16 0.04 4.81 -11.51
N LEU A 17 0.00 3.76 -10.70
CA LEU A 17 0.48 2.44 -11.12
C LEU A 17 -0.30 1.89 -12.31
N HIS A 18 -1.59 2.14 -12.33
CA HIS A 18 -2.41 1.73 -13.47
C HIS A 18 -2.10 2.55 -14.73
N ALA A 19 -2.00 3.87 -14.59
CA ALA A 19 -1.75 4.76 -15.71
C ALA A 19 -0.38 4.50 -16.35
N GLU A 20 0.65 4.28 -15.53
CA GLU A 20 2.03 4.13 -16.01
C GLU A 20 2.36 2.70 -16.42
N LEU A 21 1.82 1.70 -15.75
CA LEU A 21 2.23 0.32 -15.93
C LEU A 21 1.09 -0.63 -16.32
N GLY A 22 -0.14 -0.15 -16.34
CA GLY A 22 -1.29 -0.99 -16.65
C GLY A 22 -1.63 -2.03 -15.58
N LEU A 23 -1.04 -1.91 -14.39
CA LEU A 23 -1.29 -2.86 -13.30
C LEU A 23 -2.53 -2.45 -12.51
N VAL A 24 -3.22 -3.44 -11.95
CA VAL A 24 -4.30 -3.19 -11.01
C VAL A 24 -3.74 -3.23 -9.60
N CYS A 25 -3.83 -2.10 -8.90
CA CYS A 25 -3.41 -1.96 -7.51
C CYS A 25 -4.63 -1.76 -6.64
N SER A 26 -4.62 -2.38 -5.46
CA SER A 26 -5.68 -2.22 -4.46
C SER A 26 -5.07 -2.14 -3.07
N PHE A 27 -5.68 -1.34 -2.18
CA PHE A 27 -5.35 -1.30 -0.76
C PHE A 27 -6.53 -1.80 0.04
N MET A 28 -6.24 -2.56 1.10
CA MET A 28 -7.23 -3.17 1.97
C MET A 28 -7.02 -2.75 3.41
N ASP A 29 -8.12 -2.61 4.14
CA ASP A 29 -8.10 -2.26 5.56
C ASP A 29 -7.89 -3.49 6.46
N ALA A 30 -7.97 -3.27 7.78
CA ALA A 30 -7.76 -4.32 8.76
C ALA A 30 -8.76 -5.49 8.65
N SER A 31 -9.93 -5.25 8.06
CA SER A 31 -10.94 -6.29 7.85
C SER A 31 -10.79 -7.02 6.51
N GLY A 32 -9.80 -6.65 5.70
CA GLY A 32 -9.62 -7.20 4.37
C GLY A 32 -10.53 -6.58 3.31
N ARG A 33 -11.21 -5.49 3.65
CA ARG A 33 -12.06 -4.78 2.69
C ARG A 33 -11.21 -3.89 1.81
N ILE A 34 -11.47 -3.90 0.51
CA ILE A 34 -10.79 -3.03 -0.45
C ILE A 34 -11.31 -1.61 -0.26
N VAL A 35 -10.42 -0.69 0.10
CA VAL A 35 -10.75 0.72 0.37
C VAL A 35 -10.25 1.65 -0.73
N ALA A 36 -9.29 1.21 -1.55
CA ALA A 36 -8.79 1.94 -2.69
C ALA A 36 -8.42 0.94 -3.79
N SER A 37 -8.67 1.28 -5.03
CA SER A 37 -8.30 0.42 -6.15
C SER A 37 -8.36 1.19 -7.46
N SER A 38 -7.42 0.88 -8.37
CA SER A 38 -7.54 1.36 -9.75
C SER A 38 -8.72 0.72 -10.49
N ALA A 39 -9.15 -0.46 -10.06
CA ALA A 39 -10.40 -1.08 -10.52
C ALA A 39 -11.52 -0.70 -9.54
N ARG A 40 -12.16 0.41 -9.78
CA ARG A 40 -13.10 1.03 -8.83
C ARG A 40 -14.28 0.13 -8.45
N ALA A 41 -14.72 -0.73 -9.32
CA ALA A 41 -15.80 -1.68 -9.03
C ALA A 41 -15.43 -2.68 -7.92
N ARG A 42 -14.16 -2.83 -7.60
CA ARG A 42 -13.70 -3.71 -6.54
C ARG A 42 -13.77 -3.08 -5.15
N ILE A 43 -13.85 -1.76 -5.06
CA ILE A 43 -13.90 -1.05 -3.78
C ILE A 43 -15.15 -1.50 -3.01
N GLY A 44 -14.95 -1.85 -1.75
CA GLY A 44 -15.99 -2.38 -0.87
C GLY A 44 -16.06 -3.90 -0.81
N ARG A 45 -15.40 -4.60 -1.72
CA ARG A 45 -15.34 -6.06 -1.68
C ARG A 45 -14.31 -6.54 -0.68
N HIS A 46 -14.50 -7.76 -0.18
CA HIS A 46 -13.54 -8.40 0.71
C HIS A 46 -12.50 -9.19 -0.07
N HIS A 47 -11.27 -9.14 0.43
CA HIS A 47 -10.15 -9.89 -0.10
C HIS A 47 -9.68 -10.90 0.96
N ALA A 48 -9.92 -12.17 0.73
CA ALA A 48 -9.68 -13.21 1.73
C ALA A 48 -8.21 -13.29 2.17
N ILE A 49 -7.28 -13.17 1.22
CA ILE A 49 -5.84 -13.20 1.54
C ILE A 49 -5.45 -11.98 2.35
N ALA A 50 -5.97 -10.81 2.01
CA ALA A 50 -5.66 -9.58 2.76
C ALA A 50 -6.12 -9.69 4.21
N LEU A 51 -7.28 -10.28 4.46
CA LEU A 51 -7.75 -10.50 5.82
C LEU A 51 -6.77 -11.36 6.63
N ARG A 52 -6.30 -12.46 6.05
CA ARG A 52 -5.33 -13.34 6.71
C ARG A 52 -4.01 -12.61 6.98
N ILE A 53 -3.54 -11.81 6.04
CA ILE A 53 -2.34 -10.99 6.22
C ILE A 53 -2.56 -9.98 7.35
N MET A 54 -3.68 -9.27 7.35
CA MET A 54 -3.95 -8.27 8.38
C MET A 54 -4.15 -8.90 9.77
N GLN A 55 -4.56 -10.15 9.84
CA GLN A 55 -4.63 -10.91 11.09
C GLN A 55 -3.28 -11.45 11.57
N GLY A 56 -2.23 -11.28 10.78
CA GLY A 56 -0.88 -11.68 11.18
C GLY A 56 -0.47 -13.09 10.79
N GLU A 57 -1.25 -13.78 9.96
CA GLU A 57 -0.91 -15.15 9.55
C GLU A 57 0.29 -15.21 8.61
N MET A 58 0.51 -14.13 7.83
CA MET A 58 1.64 -14.02 6.91
C MET A 58 1.88 -12.55 6.57
N ASP A 59 3.03 -12.24 6.01
CA ASP A 59 3.38 -10.86 5.62
C ASP A 59 3.20 -10.61 4.12
N GLU A 60 3.23 -11.66 3.33
CA GLU A 60 3.03 -11.55 1.89
C GLU A 60 2.47 -12.86 1.33
N TYR A 61 1.84 -12.76 0.17
CA TYR A 61 1.29 -13.91 -0.53
C TYR A 61 1.43 -13.70 -2.03
N CYS A 62 1.90 -14.74 -2.71
CA CYS A 62 2.05 -14.75 -4.17
C CYS A 62 0.90 -15.55 -4.77
N VAL A 63 0.10 -14.92 -5.65
CA VAL A 63 -0.95 -15.61 -6.39
C VAL A 63 -0.40 -15.94 -7.77
N THR A 64 -0.25 -17.23 -8.05
CA THR A 64 0.22 -17.68 -9.36
C THR A 64 -0.90 -17.62 -10.41
N ALA A 65 -0.51 -17.61 -11.69
CA ALA A 65 -1.49 -17.67 -12.78
C ALA A 65 -2.40 -18.90 -12.67
N ALA A 66 -1.83 -20.04 -12.27
CA ALA A 66 -2.60 -21.27 -12.09
C ALA A 66 -3.65 -21.15 -11.00
N GLN A 67 -3.30 -20.49 -9.88
CA GLN A 67 -4.25 -20.24 -8.79
C GLN A 67 -5.35 -19.26 -9.22
N ALA A 68 -4.99 -18.23 -9.98
CA ALA A 68 -5.94 -17.22 -10.43
C ALA A 68 -7.01 -17.78 -11.37
N VAL A 69 -6.66 -18.76 -12.20
CA VAL A 69 -7.60 -19.43 -13.10
C VAL A 69 -8.75 -20.09 -12.32
N HIS A 70 -8.47 -20.57 -11.12
CA HIS A 70 -9.46 -21.26 -10.28
C HIS A 70 -10.18 -20.34 -9.29
N SER A 71 -10.01 -19.03 -9.41
CA SER A 71 -10.60 -18.07 -8.49
C SER A 71 -11.37 -16.99 -9.24
N ASP A 72 -12.58 -16.66 -8.75
CA ASP A 72 -13.38 -15.56 -9.28
C ASP A 72 -12.91 -14.19 -8.76
N THR A 73 -12.12 -14.18 -7.69
CA THR A 73 -11.77 -12.94 -6.98
C THR A 73 -10.29 -12.64 -6.95
N MET A 74 -9.43 -13.66 -7.03
CA MET A 74 -7.98 -13.47 -6.98
C MET A 74 -7.40 -13.42 -8.40
N ARG A 75 -6.47 -12.50 -8.59
CA ARG A 75 -5.72 -12.35 -9.84
C ARG A 75 -4.26 -12.70 -9.58
N GLU A 76 -3.57 -13.16 -10.62
CA GLU A 76 -2.12 -13.32 -10.57
C GLU A 76 -1.47 -12.05 -10.05
N GLY A 77 -0.60 -12.16 -9.06
CA GLY A 77 0.08 -11.00 -8.50
C GLY A 77 0.60 -11.23 -7.09
N MET A 78 0.86 -10.12 -6.40
CA MET A 78 1.39 -10.11 -5.05
C MET A 78 0.45 -9.37 -4.11
N VAL A 79 0.35 -9.88 -2.88
CA VAL A 79 -0.37 -9.24 -1.79
C VAL A 79 0.62 -9.08 -0.63
N MET A 80 0.77 -7.87 -0.11
CA MET A 80 1.77 -7.55 0.90
C MET A 80 1.22 -6.66 1.99
N VAL A 81 1.69 -6.89 3.23
CA VAL A 81 1.38 -6.02 4.35
C VAL A 81 2.27 -4.77 4.32
N ILE A 82 1.70 -3.66 4.78
CA ILE A 82 2.43 -2.45 5.11
C ILE A 82 2.37 -2.27 6.62
N GLN A 83 3.54 -2.26 7.26
CA GLN A 83 3.68 -2.09 8.71
C GLN A 83 4.40 -0.81 9.02
N ALA A 84 3.98 -0.13 10.08
CA ALA A 84 4.71 1.00 10.64
C ALA A 84 4.41 1.09 12.13
N GLY A 85 5.41 1.44 12.92
CA GLY A 85 5.27 1.53 14.38
C GLY A 85 4.84 0.22 15.03
N GLY A 86 5.25 -0.91 14.48
CA GLY A 86 4.89 -2.23 15.00
C GLY A 86 3.46 -2.67 14.70
N GLN A 87 2.73 -1.92 13.87
CA GLN A 87 1.35 -2.22 13.53
C GLN A 87 1.17 -2.53 12.04
N ARG A 88 0.26 -3.43 11.74
CA ARG A 88 -0.19 -3.71 10.38
C ARG A 88 -1.21 -2.64 10.00
N LEU A 89 -0.78 -1.65 9.22
CA LEU A 89 -1.63 -0.50 8.88
C LEU A 89 -2.55 -0.77 7.72
N THR A 90 -2.06 -1.44 6.71
CA THR A 90 -2.81 -1.73 5.50
C THR A 90 -2.16 -2.91 4.78
N CYS A 91 -2.85 -3.41 3.81
CA CYS A 91 -2.36 -4.44 2.90
C CYS A 91 -2.60 -3.94 1.48
N PHE A 92 -1.70 -4.25 0.56
CA PHE A 92 -1.92 -3.90 -0.83
C PHE A 92 -1.72 -5.11 -1.74
N ALA A 93 -2.38 -5.06 -2.89
CA ALA A 93 -2.27 -6.08 -3.92
C ALA A 93 -1.88 -5.43 -5.24
N LEU A 94 -0.93 -6.04 -5.95
CA LEU A 94 -0.59 -5.69 -7.32
C LEU A 94 -0.93 -6.88 -8.20
N ALA A 95 -1.88 -6.71 -9.10
CA ALA A 95 -2.27 -7.73 -10.06
C ALA A 95 -1.57 -7.50 -11.39
N GLY A 96 -0.97 -8.54 -11.91
CA GLY A 96 -0.24 -8.56 -13.17
C GLY A 96 0.73 -9.73 -13.21
N PRO A 97 1.53 -9.85 -14.28
CA PRO A 97 2.50 -10.93 -14.40
C PRO A 97 3.49 -10.89 -13.23
N LEU A 98 3.70 -12.04 -12.57
CA LEU A 98 4.56 -12.12 -11.38
C LEU A 98 5.97 -11.61 -11.63
N ALA A 99 6.53 -11.85 -12.81
CA ALA A 99 7.86 -11.35 -13.14
C ALA A 99 7.96 -9.83 -13.04
N VAL A 100 6.86 -9.13 -13.28
CA VAL A 100 6.79 -7.67 -13.19
C VAL A 100 6.41 -7.23 -11.78
N VAL A 101 5.34 -7.79 -11.22
CA VAL A 101 4.76 -7.28 -9.98
C VAL A 101 5.55 -7.69 -8.74
N GLN A 102 6.26 -8.81 -8.75
CA GLN A 102 6.97 -9.27 -7.57
C GLN A 102 8.08 -8.30 -7.13
N PRO A 103 9.02 -7.91 -7.99
CA PRO A 103 10.01 -6.90 -7.59
C PRO A 103 9.39 -5.53 -7.35
N LEU A 104 8.41 -5.14 -8.15
CA LEU A 104 7.74 -3.85 -8.00
C LEU A 104 7.01 -3.74 -6.67
N ALA A 105 6.32 -4.78 -6.25
CA ALA A 105 5.61 -4.80 -4.98
C ALA A 105 6.57 -4.58 -3.80
N ARG A 106 7.76 -5.16 -3.86
CA ARG A 106 8.78 -4.96 -2.83
C ARG A 106 9.26 -3.52 -2.78
N ILE A 107 9.44 -2.89 -3.94
CA ILE A 107 9.82 -1.49 -4.03
C ILE A 107 8.71 -0.60 -3.47
N VAL A 108 7.47 -0.86 -3.87
CA VAL A 108 6.30 -0.11 -3.38
C VAL A 108 6.20 -0.24 -1.86
N ARG A 109 6.32 -1.46 -1.32
CA ARG A 109 6.28 -1.66 0.13
C ARG A 109 7.37 -0.87 0.84
N PHE A 110 8.59 -0.90 0.34
CA PHE A 110 9.69 -0.15 0.93
C PHE A 110 9.40 1.34 0.94
N CYS A 111 9.00 1.90 -0.19
CA CYS A 111 8.75 3.34 -0.32
C CYS A 111 7.57 3.80 0.56
N VAL A 112 6.48 3.06 0.55
CA VAL A 112 5.30 3.41 1.35
C VAL A 112 5.59 3.27 2.84
N THR A 113 6.31 2.22 3.24
CA THR A 113 6.71 2.03 4.64
C THR A 113 7.59 3.18 5.11
N ALA A 114 8.59 3.58 4.31
CA ALA A 114 9.46 4.69 4.65
C ALA A 114 8.69 6.00 4.81
N LEU A 115 7.75 6.27 3.91
CA LEU A 115 6.93 7.47 3.96
C LEU A 115 6.05 7.50 5.20
N LEU A 116 5.42 6.38 5.54
CA LEU A 116 4.59 6.27 6.73
C LEU A 116 5.41 6.43 8.01
N GLN A 117 6.63 5.92 8.05
CA GLN A 117 7.52 6.12 9.20
C GLN A 117 7.86 7.59 9.38
N VAL A 118 8.18 8.28 8.30
CA VAL A 118 8.45 9.73 8.35
C VAL A 118 7.24 10.49 8.88
N TRP A 119 6.05 10.16 8.43
CA TRP A 119 4.81 10.79 8.91
C TRP A 119 4.56 10.49 10.38
N ASN A 120 4.76 9.25 10.82
CA ASN A 120 4.60 8.87 12.22
C ASN A 120 5.60 9.58 13.12
N ASP A 121 6.85 9.68 12.70
CA ASP A 121 7.90 10.33 13.48
C ASP A 121 7.67 11.84 13.57
N ALA A 122 7.14 12.46 12.53
CA ALA A 122 6.87 13.88 12.49
C ALA A 122 5.61 14.26 13.28
N SER A 123 4.60 13.38 13.30
CA SER A 123 3.27 13.67 13.83
C SER A 123 3.25 14.10 15.31
N PRO A 124 3.99 13.44 16.23
CA PRO A 124 3.96 13.83 17.66
C PRO A 124 4.59 15.18 17.94
N ALA A 125 5.46 15.67 17.06
CA ALA A 125 6.22 16.89 17.28
C ALA A 125 5.53 18.14 16.74
N LEU A 126 4.40 17.99 16.08
CA LEU A 126 3.80 19.04 15.28
C LEU A 126 2.79 19.97 15.92
N PRO A 127 2.12 19.64 17.05
CA PRO A 127 0.89 20.42 17.37
C PRO A 127 1.13 21.90 17.58
N ASP A 128 2.19 22.29 18.26
CA ASP A 128 2.30 23.67 18.73
C ASP A 128 3.54 24.41 18.22
N GLN A 129 4.47 23.69 17.60
CA GLN A 129 5.75 24.29 17.21
C GLN A 129 6.25 23.70 15.90
N LEU A 130 5.80 24.29 14.83
CA LEU A 130 6.50 24.07 13.58
C LEU A 130 7.89 24.69 13.69
N PRO A 131 8.96 23.97 13.36
CA PRO A 131 10.26 24.61 13.26
C PRO A 131 10.18 25.73 12.24
N PRO A 132 10.92 26.83 12.46
CA PRO A 132 10.94 27.90 11.48
C PRO A 132 11.35 27.33 10.12
N ALA A 133 10.76 27.88 9.06
CA ALA A 133 11.12 27.46 7.72
C ALA A 133 12.65 27.55 7.55
N ALA A 134 13.26 26.51 6.98
CA ALA A 134 14.69 26.55 6.69
C ALA A 134 14.98 27.76 5.81
N PRO A 135 16.09 28.49 6.08
CA PRO A 135 16.45 29.61 5.21
C PRO A 135 16.62 29.09 3.77
N ALA A 136 16.16 29.89 2.82
CA ALA A 136 16.33 29.56 1.41
C ALA A 136 17.81 29.29 1.13
N ARG A 137 18.11 28.21 0.44
CA ARG A 137 19.49 27.95 0.03
C ARG A 137 19.95 29.07 -0.90
N PRO A 138 21.16 29.58 -0.69
CA PRO A 138 21.69 30.54 -1.64
C PRO A 138 21.80 29.92 -3.03
N ALA A 139 21.59 30.73 -4.05
CA ALA A 139 21.69 30.27 -5.42
C ALA A 139 23.08 29.66 -5.67
N GLY A 140 23.11 28.48 -6.25
CA GLY A 140 24.37 27.80 -6.55
C GLY A 140 24.92 26.95 -5.41
N ALA A 141 24.20 26.83 -4.32
CA ALA A 141 24.57 25.94 -3.21
C ALA A 141 24.05 24.51 -3.42
#